data_e76135c25bd25fcbadee4af9e0029ce8
#
_entry.id   e76135c25bd25fcbadee4af9e0029ce8
#
_cell.length_a   1.000
_cell.length_b   1.000
_cell.length_c   1.000
_cell.angle_alpha   90.00
_cell.angle_beta   90.00
_cell.angle_gamma   90.00
#
_symmetry.space_group_name_H-M   'P 1'
#
loop_
_entity.id
_entity.type
_entity.pdbx_description
1 polymer ?
#
loop_
_entity_poly.entity_id
_entity_poly.type
_entity_poly.pdbx_seq_one_letter_code
_entity_poly.pdbx_strand_id
1 'polypeptide(L)'
;MRGGRQVYLHRKAIKSESTVRNIVLIMSKLTYVFAAAALCFGVSQTVGAQELTDAQKAAAEAAKAITEAPEAEKKVEQPKYWDESLKTNIKFGQTSLNNWAAGGDNTVTLQAFIDGNANYKKDNLFWNNRLQLDYGFVYASSKPILQKSDDRIYFESKFGYKNEKMRNFSFSANYDFKSQFSTGYDYKTPENLKDDLGNDLKGGDLRQAWRGARNIKSGFLAPAYTNLALGIDLKPWKWLSLNIAPFTGGVVIVRNPELRKNYGMDLKEEWVGVTENLPDDGTQYRSARFEFGAQIKADIAVKVNDNFAYTSQLVLFSNYLDHPENIRVNWDNRFDWKIAKYFSLTLTTNMIYDDKVLIYSEKDGQPKQRVQFKESLLFGFIYTIARKR
;
A
#
# COMPACT_ATOMS: atom_id res chain seq x y z
N MET A 1 -22.47 16.93 43.17
CA MET A 1 -21.70 16.87 41.90
C MET A 1 -21.26 15.45 41.46
N ARG A 2 -22.03 14.39 41.76
CA ARG A 2 -21.67 12.98 41.36
C ARG A 2 -22.47 12.43 40.16
N GLY A 3 -23.55 13.05 39.73
CA GLY A 3 -24.41 12.53 38.65
C GLY A 3 -23.94 12.79 37.22
N GLY A 4 -23.22 13.90 36.96
CA GLY A 4 -22.80 14.29 35.60
C GLY A 4 -21.69 13.44 35.01
N ARG A 5 -20.84 12.85 35.85
CA ARG A 5 -19.69 12.04 35.41
C ARG A 5 -20.09 10.64 34.95
N GLN A 6 -21.13 10.06 35.56
CA GLN A 6 -21.67 8.75 35.14
C GLN A 6 -22.40 8.81 33.79
N VAL A 7 -23.17 9.86 33.54
CA VAL A 7 -23.87 10.05 32.25
C VAL A 7 -22.88 10.28 31.09
N TYR A 8 -21.76 10.98 31.35
CA TYR A 8 -20.73 11.23 30.36
C TYR A 8 -19.95 9.95 29.98
N LEU A 9 -19.63 9.10 30.96
CA LEU A 9 -18.97 7.82 30.75
C LEU A 9 -19.88 6.83 30.01
N HIS A 10 -21.18 6.81 30.35
CA HIS A 10 -22.15 5.93 29.66
C HIS A 10 -22.37 6.35 28.20
N ARG A 11 -22.44 7.65 27.90
CA ARG A 11 -22.49 8.15 26.52
C ARG A 11 -21.20 7.86 25.71
N LYS A 12 -20.04 7.85 26.37
CA LYS A 12 -18.76 7.53 25.72
C LYS A 12 -18.63 6.04 25.43
N ALA A 13 -19.13 5.17 26.30
CA ALA A 13 -19.19 3.72 26.11
C ALA A 13 -20.13 3.34 24.95
N ILE A 14 -21.34 3.94 24.89
CA ILE A 14 -22.31 3.69 23.81
C ILE A 14 -21.77 4.16 22.45
N LYS A 15 -21.03 5.29 22.39
CA LYS A 15 -20.36 5.73 21.14
C LYS A 15 -19.22 4.80 20.72
N SER A 16 -18.47 4.24 21.67
CA SER A 16 -17.42 3.25 21.42
C SER A 16 -17.99 1.94 20.85
N GLU A 17 -19.08 1.44 21.42
CA GLU A 17 -19.75 0.22 20.94
C GLU A 17 -20.35 0.38 19.53
N SER A 18 -20.94 1.53 19.21
CA SER A 18 -21.47 1.77 17.87
C SER A 18 -20.36 1.85 16.81
N THR A 19 -19.20 2.41 17.16
CA THR A 19 -18.04 2.50 16.25
C THR A 19 -17.43 1.11 16.05
N VAL A 20 -17.27 0.33 17.11
CA VAL A 20 -16.77 -1.06 17.03
C VAL A 20 -17.75 -1.95 16.24
N ARG A 21 -19.05 -1.81 16.45
CA ARG A 21 -20.09 -2.53 15.70
C ARG A 21 -20.05 -2.21 14.18
N ASN A 22 -19.85 -0.93 13.84
CA ASN A 22 -19.72 -0.54 12.43
C ASN A 22 -18.42 -1.04 11.79
N ILE A 23 -17.30 -1.05 12.53
CA ILE A 23 -16.04 -1.64 12.06
C ILE A 23 -16.20 -3.15 11.88
N VAL A 24 -16.82 -3.86 12.81
CA VAL A 24 -17.09 -5.30 12.71
C VAL A 24 -18.04 -5.60 11.54
N LEU A 25 -19.04 -4.77 11.29
CA LEU A 25 -19.95 -4.91 10.15
C LEU A 25 -19.24 -4.66 8.80
N ILE A 26 -18.28 -3.73 8.76
CA ILE A 26 -17.44 -3.47 7.59
C ILE A 26 -16.47 -4.63 7.40
N MET A 27 -15.84 -5.14 8.47
CA MET A 27 -14.93 -6.29 8.38
C MET A 27 -15.67 -7.57 7.98
N SER A 28 -16.88 -7.82 8.46
CA SER A 28 -17.68 -8.97 8.02
C SER A 28 -18.04 -8.88 6.53
N LYS A 29 -18.39 -7.68 6.04
CA LYS A 29 -18.63 -7.46 4.59
C LYS A 29 -17.36 -7.61 3.76
N LEU A 30 -16.18 -7.22 4.27
CA LEU A 30 -14.90 -7.47 3.62
C LEU A 30 -14.57 -8.97 3.56
N THR A 31 -14.90 -9.74 4.60
CA THR A 31 -14.70 -11.19 4.61
C THR A 31 -15.49 -11.88 3.50
N TYR A 32 -16.73 -11.44 3.22
CA TYR A 32 -17.52 -11.93 2.11
C TYR A 32 -16.94 -11.55 0.73
N VAL A 33 -16.35 -10.37 0.60
CA VAL A 33 -15.68 -9.92 -0.63
C VAL A 33 -14.42 -10.76 -0.88
N PHE A 34 -13.63 -11.06 0.17
CA PHE A 34 -12.48 -11.98 0.08
C PHE A 34 -12.89 -13.43 -0.21
N ALA A 35 -14.02 -13.89 0.34
CA ALA A 35 -14.57 -15.22 0.06
C ALA A 35 -15.04 -15.33 -1.40
N ALA A 36 -15.69 -14.28 -1.95
CA ALA A 36 -16.10 -14.25 -3.36
C ALA A 36 -14.89 -14.25 -4.31
N ALA A 37 -13.81 -13.52 -3.95
CA ALA A 37 -12.56 -13.53 -4.70
C ALA A 37 -11.86 -14.91 -4.65
N ALA A 38 -11.90 -15.62 -3.51
CA ALA A 38 -11.36 -16.97 -3.37
C ALA A 38 -12.13 -18.02 -4.21
N LEU A 39 -13.43 -17.83 -4.40
CA LEU A 39 -14.27 -18.69 -5.25
C LEU A 39 -13.95 -18.53 -6.76
N CYS A 40 -13.48 -17.36 -7.20
CA CYS A 40 -13.02 -17.17 -8.59
C CYS A 40 -11.72 -17.94 -8.89
N PHE A 41 -10.91 -18.31 -7.89
CA PHE A 41 -9.69 -19.10 -8.07
C PHE A 41 -9.92 -20.61 -8.26
N GLY A 42 -11.13 -21.10 -7.96
CA GLY A 42 -11.47 -22.54 -8.05
C GLY A 42 -11.96 -23.01 -9.43
N VAL A 43 -12.15 -22.13 -10.40
CA VAL A 43 -12.87 -22.46 -11.65
C VAL A 43 -11.99 -22.41 -12.90
N SER A 44 -10.79 -22.96 -12.86
CA SER A 44 -10.03 -23.19 -14.08
C SER A 44 -9.77 -24.68 -14.34
N GLN A 45 -10.86 -25.46 -14.40
CA GLN A 45 -10.83 -26.75 -15.07
C GLN A 45 -12.18 -27.00 -15.78
N THR A 46 -12.08 -27.16 -17.12
CA THR A 46 -13.11 -27.65 -18.06
C THR A 46 -14.34 -26.77 -18.30
N VAL A 47 -14.31 -25.98 -19.36
CA VAL A 47 -15.50 -25.39 -19.96
C VAL A 47 -16.12 -26.42 -20.95
N GLY A 48 -16.98 -27.29 -20.42
CA GLY A 48 -18.08 -27.87 -21.16
C GLY A 48 -19.35 -27.12 -20.73
N ALA A 49 -20.25 -26.84 -21.67
CA ALA A 49 -21.52 -26.21 -21.40
C ALA A 49 -22.30 -27.01 -20.34
N GLN A 50 -22.25 -26.57 -19.09
CA GLN A 50 -23.02 -27.12 -17.98
C GLN A 50 -23.61 -26.00 -17.13
N GLU A 51 -24.82 -26.22 -16.62
CA GLU A 51 -25.56 -25.33 -15.75
C GLU A 51 -24.67 -24.73 -14.64
N LEU A 52 -24.89 -23.43 -14.36
CA LEU A 52 -24.23 -22.71 -13.27
C LEU A 52 -24.24 -23.55 -11.99
N THR A 53 -23.07 -23.86 -11.48
CA THR A 53 -22.93 -24.61 -10.23
C THR A 53 -23.54 -23.80 -9.07
N ASP A 54 -23.98 -24.48 -8.01
CA ASP A 54 -24.60 -23.81 -6.84
C ASP A 54 -23.68 -22.74 -6.23
N ALA A 55 -22.36 -22.89 -6.38
CA ALA A 55 -21.38 -21.88 -5.99
C ALA A 55 -21.43 -20.61 -6.85
N GLN A 56 -21.71 -20.74 -8.14
CA GLN A 56 -21.88 -19.60 -9.06
C GLN A 56 -23.23 -18.90 -8.84
N LYS A 57 -24.28 -19.65 -8.49
CA LYS A 57 -25.57 -19.09 -8.07
C LYS A 57 -25.43 -18.33 -6.75
N ALA A 58 -24.75 -18.92 -5.75
CA ALA A 58 -24.49 -18.25 -4.49
C ALA A 58 -23.63 -16.97 -4.64
N ALA A 59 -22.64 -16.97 -5.55
CA ALA A 59 -21.84 -15.80 -5.85
C ALA A 59 -22.66 -14.71 -6.58
N ALA A 60 -23.57 -15.09 -7.46
CA ALA A 60 -24.49 -14.16 -8.14
C ALA A 60 -25.54 -13.60 -7.16
N GLU A 61 -26.07 -14.39 -6.23
CA GLU A 61 -26.96 -13.94 -5.16
C GLU A 61 -26.23 -13.01 -4.16
N ALA A 62 -25.00 -13.34 -3.77
CA ALA A 62 -24.18 -12.48 -2.93
C ALA A 62 -23.88 -11.15 -3.63
N ALA A 63 -23.59 -11.15 -4.92
CA ALA A 63 -23.41 -9.93 -5.73
C ALA A 63 -24.70 -9.12 -5.84
N LYS A 64 -25.86 -9.77 -5.99
CA LYS A 64 -27.18 -9.12 -5.95
C LYS A 64 -27.48 -8.52 -4.57
N ALA A 65 -27.24 -9.26 -3.50
CA ALA A 65 -27.45 -8.78 -2.13
C ALA A 65 -26.57 -7.55 -1.79
N ILE A 66 -25.37 -7.44 -2.39
CA ILE A 66 -24.48 -6.26 -2.26
C ILE A 66 -25.04 -5.06 -3.05
N THR A 67 -25.69 -5.31 -4.20
CA THR A 67 -26.28 -4.24 -5.04
C THR A 67 -27.68 -3.82 -4.57
N GLU A 68 -28.42 -4.71 -3.92
CA GLU A 68 -29.77 -4.49 -3.44
C GLU A 68 -29.86 -4.20 -1.93
N ALA A 69 -28.70 -4.16 -1.21
CA ALA A 69 -28.70 -3.74 0.18
C ALA A 69 -29.33 -2.34 0.28
N PRO A 70 -30.44 -2.17 0.99
CA PRO A 70 -31.10 -0.88 1.11
C PRO A 70 -30.11 0.12 1.66
N GLU A 71 -29.99 1.28 1.04
CA GLU A 71 -29.35 2.45 1.63
C GLU A 71 -29.99 2.64 2.99
N ALA A 72 -29.25 2.25 4.03
CA ALA A 72 -29.71 2.48 5.39
C ALA A 72 -29.67 3.99 5.63
N GLU A 73 -30.73 4.67 5.25
CA GLU A 73 -31.04 6.03 5.69
C GLU A 73 -31.28 6.05 7.19
N LYS A 74 -30.22 5.86 7.97
CA LYS A 74 -30.15 6.41 9.30
C LYS A 74 -29.58 7.81 9.16
N LYS A 75 -30.43 8.83 9.27
CA LYS A 75 -30.03 10.19 9.66
C LYS A 75 -29.33 10.14 11.00
N VAL A 76 -28.07 9.70 11.01
CA VAL A 76 -27.18 9.97 12.13
C VAL A 76 -26.78 11.42 11.96
N GLU A 77 -27.04 12.27 12.96
CA GLU A 77 -26.57 13.66 13.00
C GLU A 77 -25.09 13.65 12.63
N GLN A 78 -24.75 14.22 11.48
CA GLN A 78 -23.38 14.23 10.98
C GLN A 78 -22.53 15.10 11.91
N PRO A 79 -21.35 14.64 12.35
CA PRO A 79 -20.45 15.49 13.10
C PRO A 79 -20.13 16.74 12.28
N LYS A 80 -20.48 17.90 12.79
CA LYS A 80 -20.43 19.21 12.09
C LYS A 80 -19.07 19.59 11.49
N TYR A 81 -17.99 18.93 11.90
CA TYR A 81 -16.61 19.31 11.58
C TYR A 81 -15.80 18.25 10.84
N TRP A 82 -16.37 17.09 10.57
CA TRP A 82 -15.68 15.96 9.93
C TRP A 82 -16.22 15.67 8.54
N ASP A 83 -15.30 15.49 7.58
CA ASP A 83 -15.55 14.91 6.27
C ASP A 83 -14.83 13.55 6.19
N GLU A 84 -15.57 12.48 5.90
CA GLU A 84 -15.06 11.12 5.89
C GLU A 84 -15.33 10.48 4.53
N SER A 85 -14.37 9.70 4.05
CA SER A 85 -14.55 8.89 2.84
C SER A 85 -13.78 7.59 2.94
N LEU A 86 -14.36 6.54 2.37
CA LEU A 86 -13.73 5.24 2.21
C LEU A 86 -13.90 4.80 0.75
N LYS A 87 -12.78 4.62 0.06
CA LYS A 87 -12.73 4.08 -1.29
C LYS A 87 -12.12 2.68 -1.22
N THR A 88 -12.83 1.70 -1.74
CA THR A 88 -12.32 0.33 -1.91
C THR A 88 -12.23 0.00 -3.39
N ASN A 89 -11.21 -0.73 -3.76
CA ASN A 89 -11.01 -1.17 -5.13
C ASN A 89 -10.43 -2.59 -5.13
N ILE A 90 -11.10 -3.51 -5.83
CA ILE A 90 -10.59 -4.85 -6.11
C ILE A 90 -10.29 -4.89 -7.59
N LYS A 91 -9.07 -5.25 -7.94
CA LYS A 91 -8.56 -5.27 -9.30
C LYS A 91 -8.13 -6.68 -9.67
N PHE A 92 -8.42 -7.04 -10.88
CA PHE A 92 -8.09 -8.32 -11.47
C PHE A 92 -7.38 -8.11 -12.81
N GLY A 93 -6.35 -8.91 -13.07
CA GLY A 93 -5.65 -8.96 -14.34
C GLY A 93 -5.43 -10.42 -14.73
N GLN A 94 -5.58 -10.73 -16.02
CA GLN A 94 -5.32 -12.06 -16.56
C GLN A 94 -4.61 -11.96 -17.91
N THR A 95 -3.60 -12.80 -18.10
CA THR A 95 -3.01 -13.11 -19.42
C THR A 95 -3.17 -14.61 -19.65
N SER A 96 -3.75 -14.97 -20.79
CA SER A 96 -3.91 -16.37 -21.21
C SER A 96 -3.31 -16.56 -22.59
N LEU A 97 -2.37 -17.47 -22.71
CA LEU A 97 -1.63 -17.78 -23.93
C LEU A 97 -1.98 -19.21 -24.33
N ASN A 98 -2.44 -19.40 -25.55
CA ASN A 98 -2.70 -20.72 -26.14
C ASN A 98 -2.03 -20.77 -27.51
N ASN A 99 -1.14 -21.74 -27.70
CA ASN A 99 -0.35 -21.91 -28.95
C ASN A 99 0.42 -20.64 -29.37
N TRP A 100 0.86 -19.85 -28.36
CA TRP A 100 1.55 -18.58 -28.56
C TRP A 100 3.07 -18.81 -28.68
N ALA A 101 3.63 -18.59 -29.86
CA ALA A 101 5.05 -18.88 -30.14
C ALA A 101 6.02 -17.76 -29.69
N ALA A 102 5.54 -16.53 -29.48
CA ALA A 102 6.39 -15.38 -29.16
C ALA A 102 6.87 -15.30 -27.71
N GLY A 103 6.58 -16.34 -26.88
CA GLY A 103 6.95 -16.36 -25.45
C GLY A 103 5.98 -15.59 -24.53
N GLY A 104 6.22 -15.66 -23.23
CA GLY A 104 5.37 -15.07 -22.17
C GLY A 104 4.74 -16.14 -21.30
N ASP A 105 4.00 -15.71 -20.28
CA ASP A 105 3.37 -16.57 -19.28
C ASP A 105 1.87 -16.37 -19.19
N ASN A 106 1.15 -17.44 -18.85
CA ASN A 106 -0.19 -17.32 -18.32
C ASN A 106 -0.08 -16.72 -16.93
N THR A 107 -0.72 -15.57 -16.72
CA THR A 107 -0.69 -14.88 -15.42
C THR A 107 -2.08 -14.55 -14.93
N VAL A 108 -2.24 -14.57 -13.61
CA VAL A 108 -3.43 -14.06 -12.92
C VAL A 108 -2.95 -13.14 -11.81
N THR A 109 -3.50 -11.93 -11.78
CA THR A 109 -3.20 -10.92 -10.75
C THR A 109 -4.48 -10.53 -10.03
N LEU A 110 -4.42 -10.47 -8.71
CA LEU A 110 -5.50 -9.95 -7.86
C LEU A 110 -4.91 -8.92 -6.91
N GLN A 111 -5.52 -7.73 -6.82
CA GLN A 111 -5.12 -6.66 -5.93
C GLN A 111 -6.33 -6.07 -5.21
N ALA A 112 -6.22 -5.84 -3.91
CA ALA A 112 -7.17 -5.09 -3.11
C ALA A 112 -6.52 -3.77 -2.65
N PHE A 113 -7.28 -2.68 -2.75
CA PHE A 113 -6.85 -1.35 -2.34
C PHE A 113 -7.94 -0.70 -1.49
N ILE A 114 -7.53 -0.09 -0.38
CA ILE A 114 -8.39 0.68 0.51
C ILE A 114 -7.76 2.06 0.70
N ASP A 115 -8.56 3.12 0.58
CA ASP A 115 -8.16 4.51 0.83
C ASP A 115 -9.23 5.16 1.72
N GLY A 116 -8.92 5.28 3.01
CA GLY A 116 -9.77 5.91 4.00
C GLY A 116 -9.27 7.32 4.34
N ASN A 117 -10.17 8.29 4.37
CA ASN A 117 -9.86 9.66 4.74
C ASN A 117 -10.81 10.13 5.83
N ALA A 118 -10.28 10.85 6.83
CA ALA A 118 -11.04 11.51 7.89
C ALA A 118 -10.45 12.90 8.12
N ASN A 119 -11.16 13.92 7.63
CA ASN A 119 -10.69 15.29 7.63
C ASN A 119 -11.54 16.15 8.58
N TYR A 120 -10.89 16.71 9.58
CA TYR A 120 -11.49 17.64 10.53
C TYR A 120 -11.17 19.07 10.14
N LYS A 121 -12.16 19.94 10.19
CA LYS A 121 -11.96 21.38 10.03
C LYS A 121 -12.90 22.15 10.95
N LYS A 122 -12.31 22.99 11.79
CA LYS A 122 -13.02 23.94 12.64
C LYS A 122 -12.24 25.25 12.70
N ASP A 123 -12.89 26.34 12.36
CA ASP A 123 -12.32 27.69 12.34
C ASP A 123 -10.99 27.73 11.53
N ASN A 124 -9.91 28.06 12.19
CA ASN A 124 -8.56 28.15 11.61
C ASN A 124 -7.76 26.83 11.68
N LEU A 125 -8.32 25.80 12.31
CA LEU A 125 -7.64 24.51 12.50
C LEU A 125 -8.14 23.47 11.50
N PHE A 126 -7.22 22.67 10.99
CA PHE A 126 -7.55 21.47 10.22
C PHE A 126 -6.69 20.29 10.66
N TRP A 127 -7.26 19.10 10.55
CA TRP A 127 -6.59 17.86 10.84
C TRP A 127 -7.05 16.79 9.84
N ASN A 128 -6.16 16.47 8.90
CA ASN A 128 -6.43 15.55 7.81
C ASN A 128 -5.73 14.22 8.09
N ASN A 129 -6.47 13.13 8.04
CA ASN A 129 -5.95 11.80 8.24
C ASN A 129 -6.26 10.94 7.00
N ARG A 130 -5.29 10.15 6.59
CA ARG A 130 -5.41 9.22 5.46
C ARG A 130 -4.78 7.89 5.79
N LEU A 131 -5.50 6.81 5.51
CA LEU A 131 -5.00 5.44 5.59
C LEU A 131 -5.14 4.78 4.22
N GLN A 132 -4.02 4.32 3.66
CA GLN A 132 -4.01 3.53 2.44
C GLN A 132 -3.46 2.14 2.72
N LEU A 133 -4.18 1.13 2.26
CA LEU A 133 -3.79 -0.27 2.36
C LEU A 133 -3.84 -0.87 0.95
N ASP A 134 -2.74 -1.49 0.54
CA ASP A 134 -2.59 -2.16 -0.76
C ASP A 134 -2.11 -3.57 -0.52
N TYR A 135 -2.77 -4.56 -1.11
CA TYR A 135 -2.32 -5.93 -1.03
C TYR A 135 -2.68 -6.70 -2.30
N GLY A 136 -1.69 -7.34 -2.88
CA GLY A 136 -1.87 -8.01 -4.16
C GLY A 136 -1.02 -9.25 -4.34
N PHE A 137 -1.51 -10.14 -5.20
CA PHE A 137 -0.85 -11.36 -5.60
C PHE A 137 -0.78 -11.48 -7.10
N VAL A 138 0.25 -12.14 -7.58
CA VAL A 138 0.38 -12.61 -8.95
C VAL A 138 0.74 -14.09 -8.95
N TYR A 139 0.10 -14.83 -9.83
CA TYR A 139 0.47 -16.19 -10.19
C TYR A 139 0.93 -16.18 -11.64
N ALA A 140 2.05 -16.84 -11.94
CA ALA A 140 2.57 -17.03 -13.29
C ALA A 140 2.83 -18.52 -13.54
N SER A 141 2.53 -19.02 -14.74
CA SER A 141 2.69 -20.45 -15.06
C SER A 141 4.15 -20.92 -15.03
N SER A 142 5.09 -20.04 -15.38
CA SER A 142 6.54 -20.30 -15.27
C SER A 142 7.04 -20.42 -13.83
N LYS A 143 6.33 -19.78 -12.89
CA LYS A 143 6.64 -19.81 -11.45
C LYS A 143 5.37 -20.23 -10.69
N PRO A 144 5.08 -21.52 -10.56
CA PRO A 144 3.79 -22.05 -10.08
C PRO A 144 3.59 -21.90 -8.57
N ILE A 145 3.87 -20.70 -8.08
CA ILE A 145 3.67 -20.24 -6.70
C ILE A 145 2.98 -18.89 -6.72
N LEU A 146 2.17 -18.64 -5.71
CA LEU A 146 1.56 -17.33 -5.51
C LEU A 146 2.62 -16.36 -5.00
N GLN A 147 2.88 -15.30 -5.77
CA GLN A 147 3.87 -14.27 -5.46
C GLN A 147 3.15 -13.00 -5.03
N LYS A 148 3.74 -12.27 -4.11
CA LYS A 148 3.27 -10.95 -3.71
C LYS A 148 3.58 -9.93 -4.82
N SER A 149 2.57 -9.22 -5.32
CA SER A 149 2.73 -8.15 -6.32
C SER A 149 2.71 -6.75 -5.70
N ASP A 150 1.86 -6.56 -4.70
CA ASP A 150 1.65 -5.31 -3.99
C ASP A 150 1.53 -5.57 -2.49
N ASP A 151 2.09 -4.66 -1.69
CA ASP A 151 1.96 -4.71 -0.24
C ASP A 151 2.38 -3.36 0.34
N ARG A 152 1.42 -2.60 0.82
CA ARG A 152 1.67 -1.28 1.39
C ARG A 152 0.71 -0.98 2.52
N ILE A 153 1.27 -0.51 3.61
CA ILE A 153 0.58 0.21 4.67
C ILE A 153 1.09 1.65 4.59
N TYR A 154 0.21 2.61 4.38
CA TYR A 154 0.54 4.03 4.44
C TYR A 154 -0.47 4.75 5.31
N PHE A 155 0.01 5.43 6.32
CA PHE A 155 -0.78 6.31 7.19
C PHE A 155 -0.19 7.70 7.15
N GLU A 156 -1.04 8.71 6.99
CA GLU A 156 -0.67 10.12 7.04
C GLU A 156 -1.63 10.86 7.96
N SER A 157 -1.08 11.73 8.80
CA SER A 157 -1.85 12.60 9.70
C SER A 157 -1.25 14.00 9.65
N LYS A 158 -2.00 14.95 9.09
CA LYS A 158 -1.58 16.34 8.91
C LYS A 158 -2.44 17.26 9.77
N PHE A 159 -1.85 17.84 10.78
CA PHE A 159 -2.45 18.90 11.59
C PHE A 159 -1.94 20.26 11.12
N GLY A 160 -2.82 21.27 11.05
CA GLY A 160 -2.37 22.57 10.61
C GLY A 160 -3.28 23.73 11.01
N TYR A 161 -2.72 24.93 10.85
CA TYR A 161 -3.35 26.20 11.16
C TYR A 161 -3.36 27.10 9.93
N LYS A 162 -4.54 27.63 9.58
CA LYS A 162 -4.74 28.56 8.48
C LYS A 162 -5.68 29.66 8.90
N ASN A 163 -5.18 30.86 8.96
CA ASN A 163 -5.98 32.05 9.26
C ASN A 163 -6.45 32.76 7.96
N GLU A 164 -7.47 33.61 8.01
CA GLU A 164 -8.06 34.28 6.84
C GLU A 164 -7.06 35.18 6.08
N LYS A 165 -6.07 35.76 6.78
CA LYS A 165 -5.01 36.57 6.18
C LYS A 165 -4.04 35.75 5.34
N MET A 166 -3.99 34.42 5.54
CA MET A 166 -3.12 33.47 4.83
C MET A 166 -3.84 32.90 3.60
N ARG A 167 -3.91 33.65 2.50
CA ARG A 167 -4.71 33.28 1.33
C ARG A 167 -4.40 31.88 0.79
N ASN A 168 -3.12 31.57 0.55
CA ASN A 168 -2.67 30.37 -0.16
C ASN A 168 -1.72 29.49 0.64
N PHE A 169 -1.40 29.83 1.89
CA PHE A 169 -0.52 29.04 2.73
C PHE A 169 -1.12 28.74 4.10
N SER A 170 -0.61 27.71 4.77
CA SER A 170 -0.92 27.33 6.14
C SER A 170 0.32 26.73 6.79
N PHE A 171 0.43 26.84 8.10
CA PHE A 171 1.42 26.08 8.86
C PHE A 171 0.91 24.67 9.11
N SER A 172 1.79 23.67 9.01
CA SER A 172 1.40 22.28 9.27
C SER A 172 2.51 21.45 9.92
N ALA A 173 2.06 20.46 10.69
CA ALA A 173 2.84 19.31 11.13
C ALA A 173 2.27 18.08 10.43
N ASN A 174 3.08 17.41 9.63
CA ASN A 174 2.69 16.21 8.89
C ASN A 174 3.45 15.00 9.44
N TYR A 175 2.71 14.01 9.94
CA TYR A 175 3.23 12.70 10.32
C TYR A 175 2.87 11.70 9.23
N ASP A 176 3.84 10.88 8.81
CA ASP A 176 3.60 9.75 7.92
C ASP A 176 4.29 8.48 8.41
N PHE A 177 3.66 7.37 8.11
CA PHE A 177 4.16 6.03 8.37
C PHE A 177 3.93 5.16 7.12
N LYS A 178 4.98 4.45 6.68
CA LYS A 178 4.92 3.53 5.54
C LYS A 178 5.59 2.22 5.90
N SER A 179 4.93 1.09 5.64
CA SER A 179 5.47 -0.26 5.81
C SER A 179 4.74 -1.26 4.91
N GLN A 180 4.91 -2.54 5.19
CA GLN A 180 4.30 -3.68 4.50
C GLN A 180 3.64 -4.61 5.51
N PHE A 181 2.68 -5.46 5.06
CA PHE A 181 2.00 -6.44 5.91
C PHE A 181 2.79 -7.74 6.07
N SER A 182 3.40 -8.21 4.96
CA SER A 182 3.92 -9.56 4.86
C SER A 182 5.31 -9.61 4.25
N THR A 183 5.98 -10.76 4.37
CA THR A 183 7.28 -10.98 3.76
C THR A 183 7.15 -11.05 2.24
N GLY A 184 7.96 -10.24 1.55
CA GLY A 184 8.18 -10.29 0.11
C GLY A 184 9.45 -11.05 -0.22
N TYR A 185 9.43 -11.75 -1.33
CA TYR A 185 10.56 -12.58 -1.77
C TYR A 185 11.02 -12.21 -3.17
N ASP A 186 12.30 -12.40 -3.40
CA ASP A 186 12.89 -12.48 -4.73
C ASP A 186 13.14 -13.95 -5.06
N TYR A 187 12.65 -14.41 -6.23
CA TYR A 187 12.66 -15.81 -6.61
C TYR A 187 13.71 -16.06 -7.67
N LYS A 188 14.64 -16.96 -7.37
CA LYS A 188 15.61 -17.49 -8.33
C LYS A 188 15.04 -18.77 -8.94
N THR A 189 15.47 -19.08 -10.18
CA THR A 189 15.13 -20.37 -10.77
C THR A 189 15.77 -21.48 -9.92
N PRO A 190 15.01 -22.50 -9.47
CA PRO A 190 15.58 -23.62 -8.74
C PRO A 190 16.63 -24.36 -9.56
N GLU A 191 17.71 -24.76 -8.94
CA GLU A 191 18.79 -25.51 -9.61
C GLU A 191 18.32 -26.91 -10.05
N ASN A 192 17.49 -27.56 -9.24
CA ASN A 192 16.93 -28.86 -9.53
C ASN A 192 15.43 -28.77 -9.76
N LEU A 193 15.00 -28.98 -11.00
CA LEU A 193 13.61 -29.09 -11.43
C LEU A 193 13.23 -30.54 -11.80
N LYS A 194 14.09 -31.51 -11.46
CA LYS A 194 13.89 -32.95 -11.75
C LYS A 194 13.93 -33.76 -10.46
N ASP A 195 13.16 -34.86 -10.45
CA ASP A 195 13.22 -35.88 -9.40
C ASP A 195 14.44 -36.79 -9.54
N ASP A 196 14.65 -37.72 -8.59
CA ASP A 196 15.76 -38.67 -8.59
C ASP A 196 15.73 -39.64 -9.79
N LEU A 197 14.62 -39.72 -10.49
CA LEU A 197 14.42 -40.54 -11.70
C LEU A 197 14.61 -39.74 -13.00
N GLY A 198 14.93 -38.44 -12.90
CA GLY A 198 15.15 -37.53 -14.02
C GLY A 198 13.87 -36.96 -14.65
N ASN A 199 12.69 -37.17 -14.05
CA ASN A 199 11.43 -36.58 -14.49
C ASN A 199 11.28 -35.16 -13.96
N ASP A 200 10.58 -34.29 -14.71
CA ASP A 200 10.29 -32.92 -14.29
C ASP A 200 9.41 -32.91 -13.05
N LEU A 201 9.82 -32.13 -12.03
CA LEU A 201 9.03 -31.92 -10.81
C LEU A 201 7.65 -31.35 -11.13
N LYS A 202 6.61 -31.82 -10.46
CA LYS A 202 5.22 -31.38 -10.63
C LYS A 202 4.53 -31.12 -9.30
N GLY A 203 3.43 -30.39 -9.34
CA GLY A 203 2.53 -30.20 -8.22
C GLY A 203 3.21 -29.64 -6.96
N GLY A 204 3.23 -30.40 -5.86
CA GLY A 204 3.78 -30.02 -4.55
C GLY A 204 5.28 -29.81 -4.58
N ASP A 205 6.02 -30.76 -5.18
CA ASP A 205 7.48 -30.79 -5.19
C ASP A 205 8.05 -29.62 -6.01
N LEU A 206 7.46 -29.31 -7.16
CA LEU A 206 7.82 -28.14 -7.94
C LEU A 206 7.59 -26.82 -7.15
N ARG A 207 6.46 -26.72 -6.45
CA ARG A 207 6.19 -25.55 -5.58
C ARG A 207 7.18 -25.45 -4.42
N GLN A 208 7.59 -26.59 -3.85
CA GLN A 208 8.58 -26.63 -2.78
C GLN A 208 9.96 -26.20 -3.28
N ALA A 209 10.40 -26.66 -4.46
CA ALA A 209 11.63 -26.22 -5.10
C ALA A 209 11.65 -24.70 -5.27
N TRP A 210 10.59 -24.11 -5.83
CA TRP A 210 10.47 -22.66 -5.98
C TRP A 210 10.44 -21.90 -4.65
N ARG A 211 9.85 -22.46 -3.58
CA ARG A 211 9.88 -21.87 -2.24
C ARG A 211 11.27 -21.95 -1.59
N GLY A 212 12.06 -22.97 -1.92
CA GLY A 212 13.45 -23.10 -1.48
C GLY A 212 14.39 -22.10 -2.18
N ALA A 213 14.13 -21.78 -3.44
CA ALA A 213 14.96 -20.91 -4.28
C ALA A 213 14.54 -19.44 -4.19
N ARG A 214 14.35 -18.90 -2.99
CA ARG A 214 13.91 -17.51 -2.77
C ARG A 214 14.69 -16.83 -1.67
N ASN A 215 14.95 -15.54 -1.85
CA ASN A 215 15.55 -14.68 -0.83
C ASN A 215 14.51 -13.71 -0.29
N ILE A 216 14.61 -13.37 0.99
CA ILE A 216 13.76 -12.33 1.59
C ILE A 216 14.16 -10.97 1.00
N LYS A 217 13.17 -10.21 0.54
CA LYS A 217 13.36 -8.88 -0.05
C LYS A 217 12.79 -7.76 0.83
N SER A 218 11.73 -8.05 1.54
CA SER A 218 11.04 -7.08 2.40
C SER A 218 10.10 -7.79 3.38
N GLY A 219 9.57 -7.06 4.36
CA GLY A 219 8.59 -7.60 5.30
C GLY A 219 7.97 -6.52 6.19
N PHE A 220 7.19 -6.95 7.17
CA PHE A 220 6.63 -6.03 8.16
C PHE A 220 7.74 -5.37 8.97
N LEU A 221 7.77 -4.02 8.98
CA LEU A 221 8.85 -3.20 9.53
C LEU A 221 10.24 -3.54 8.96
N ALA A 222 10.30 -3.99 7.71
CA ALA A 222 11.55 -4.30 7.02
C ALA A 222 11.44 -4.03 5.49
N PRO A 223 11.47 -2.74 5.06
CA PRO A 223 11.60 -1.54 5.88
C PRO A 223 10.27 -0.96 6.38
N ALA A 224 10.34 -0.12 7.42
CA ALA A 224 9.35 0.88 7.72
C ALA A 224 10.00 2.27 7.75
N TYR A 225 9.24 3.26 7.30
CA TYR A 225 9.61 4.68 7.33
C TYR A 225 8.57 5.44 8.14
N THR A 226 9.02 6.27 9.05
CA THR A 226 8.15 7.18 9.80
C THR A 226 8.78 8.55 9.85
N ASN A 227 8.02 9.61 9.54
CA ASN A 227 8.51 10.96 9.47
C ASN A 227 7.55 11.91 10.18
N LEU A 228 8.10 12.95 10.79
CA LEU A 228 7.39 14.12 11.29
C LEU A 228 7.99 15.36 10.64
N ALA A 229 7.23 15.99 9.77
CA ALA A 229 7.64 17.15 8.98
C ALA A 229 6.91 18.41 9.45
N LEU A 230 7.67 19.42 9.86
CA LEU A 230 7.16 20.72 10.27
C LEU A 230 7.42 21.74 9.15
N GLY A 231 6.36 22.36 8.64
CA GLY A 231 6.53 23.22 7.48
C GLY A 231 5.30 24.06 7.13
N ILE A 232 5.31 24.50 5.88
CA ILE A 232 4.29 25.37 5.29
C ILE A 232 3.65 24.63 4.11
N ASP A 233 2.32 24.58 4.11
CA ASP A 233 1.56 24.15 2.95
C ASP A 233 1.21 25.34 2.08
N LEU A 234 1.50 25.24 0.78
CA LEU A 234 1.12 26.18 -0.26
C LEU A 234 0.07 25.52 -1.16
N LYS A 235 -1.03 26.20 -1.42
CA LYS A 235 -2.06 25.78 -2.38
C LYS A 235 -2.24 26.83 -3.46
N PRO A 236 -1.28 26.94 -4.42
CA PRO A 236 -1.34 27.94 -5.46
C PRO A 236 -2.57 27.74 -6.36
N TRP A 237 -2.97 26.48 -6.58
CA TRP A 237 -4.17 26.09 -7.34
C TRP A 237 -4.96 25.01 -6.58
N LYS A 238 -6.22 24.82 -6.95
CA LYS A 238 -7.12 23.83 -6.33
C LYS A 238 -6.62 22.38 -6.53
N TRP A 239 -5.87 22.14 -7.59
CA TRP A 239 -5.36 20.83 -7.98
C TRP A 239 -3.92 20.56 -7.52
N LEU A 240 -3.20 21.56 -7.00
CA LEU A 240 -1.82 21.43 -6.53
C LEU A 240 -1.69 21.86 -5.08
N SER A 241 -1.11 21.00 -4.26
CA SER A 241 -0.67 21.29 -2.89
C SER A 241 0.81 21.00 -2.75
N LEU A 242 1.57 21.98 -2.25
CA LEU A 242 2.98 21.86 -1.96
C LEU A 242 3.18 21.98 -0.44
N ASN A 243 3.89 21.04 0.15
CA ASN A 243 4.36 21.13 1.53
C ASN A 243 5.88 21.29 1.51
N ILE A 244 6.38 22.37 2.10
CA ILE A 244 7.80 22.65 2.25
C ILE A 244 8.10 22.57 3.74
N ALA A 245 8.82 21.54 4.15
CA ALA A 245 9.13 21.24 5.54
C ALA A 245 10.66 21.21 5.75
N PRO A 246 11.27 22.33 6.14
CA PRO A 246 12.72 22.41 6.39
C PRO A 246 13.14 21.61 7.65
N PHE A 247 12.21 21.27 8.50
CA PHE A 247 12.45 20.50 9.73
C PHE A 247 11.65 19.18 9.67
N THR A 248 12.30 18.14 9.15
CA THR A 248 11.72 16.80 9.05
C THR A 248 12.62 15.83 9.81
N GLY A 249 12.09 15.27 10.89
CA GLY A 249 12.71 14.16 11.62
C GLY A 249 12.10 12.85 11.16
N GLY A 250 12.93 11.84 10.91
CA GLY A 250 12.50 10.53 10.47
C GLY A 250 13.22 9.38 11.14
N VAL A 251 12.59 8.21 11.12
CA VAL A 251 13.22 6.94 11.54
C VAL A 251 12.95 5.90 10.46
N VAL A 252 14.03 5.31 9.98
CA VAL A 252 13.98 4.10 9.13
C VAL A 252 14.17 2.88 10.03
N ILE A 253 13.27 1.91 9.96
CA ILE A 253 13.29 0.69 10.76
C ILE A 253 13.45 -0.50 9.84
N VAL A 254 14.40 -1.39 10.12
CA VAL A 254 14.62 -2.66 9.42
C VAL A 254 14.71 -3.78 10.45
N ARG A 255 13.55 -4.38 10.75
CA ARG A 255 13.43 -5.42 11.77
C ARG A 255 14.23 -6.68 11.42
N ASN A 256 14.16 -7.12 10.13
CA ASN A 256 14.87 -8.32 9.69
C ASN A 256 16.37 -8.05 9.52
N PRO A 257 17.29 -8.75 10.25
CA PRO A 257 18.73 -8.53 10.16
C PRO A 257 19.28 -8.71 8.73
N GLU A 258 18.88 -9.75 8.01
CA GLU A 258 19.35 -10.05 6.65
C GLU A 258 19.16 -8.89 5.65
N LEU A 259 18.18 -8.03 5.91
CA LEU A 259 17.86 -6.89 5.05
C LEU A 259 18.58 -5.60 5.43
N ARG A 260 19.14 -5.49 6.63
CA ARG A 260 19.70 -4.23 7.17
C ARG A 260 20.78 -3.64 6.28
N LYS A 261 21.70 -4.46 5.80
CA LYS A 261 22.76 -4.04 4.87
C LYS A 261 22.17 -3.45 3.57
N ASN A 262 21.17 -4.11 2.98
CA ASN A 262 20.58 -3.71 1.71
C ASN A 262 19.77 -2.40 1.80
N TYR A 263 19.25 -2.09 3.01
CA TYR A 263 18.56 -0.85 3.31
C TYR A 263 19.46 0.22 3.97
N GLY A 264 20.79 0.04 3.89
CA GLY A 264 21.77 1.03 4.30
C GLY A 264 21.73 1.35 5.79
N MET A 265 21.48 0.35 6.64
CA MET A 265 21.52 0.53 8.08
C MET A 265 22.96 0.63 8.57
N ASP A 266 23.21 1.53 9.54
CA ASP A 266 24.53 1.75 10.09
C ASP A 266 25.03 0.55 10.87
N LEU A 267 26.35 0.34 10.87
CA LEU A 267 27.01 -0.61 11.77
C LEU A 267 26.78 -0.19 13.23
N LYS A 268 26.65 -1.15 14.11
CA LYS A 268 26.69 -0.90 15.55
C LYS A 268 28.13 -0.46 15.95
N GLU A 269 28.24 0.33 17.00
CA GLU A 269 29.53 0.90 17.45
C GLU A 269 30.59 -0.15 17.67
N GLU A 270 30.21 -1.31 18.20
CA GLU A 270 31.09 -2.45 18.46
C GLU A 270 31.73 -3.06 17.19
N TRP A 271 31.15 -2.79 16.02
CA TRP A 271 31.61 -3.32 14.72
C TRP A 271 32.21 -2.26 13.80
N VAL A 272 32.26 -1.01 14.22
CA VAL A 272 32.90 0.06 13.43
C VAL A 272 34.42 -0.13 13.42
N GLY A 273 34.99 -0.24 12.20
CA GLY A 273 36.44 -0.46 12.02
C GLY A 273 36.88 -1.92 12.16
N VAL A 274 35.97 -2.84 12.49
CA VAL A 274 36.26 -4.28 12.51
C VAL A 274 36.20 -4.83 11.10
N THR A 275 37.28 -5.49 10.65
CA THR A 275 37.39 -6.08 9.30
C THR A 275 37.35 -7.61 9.30
N GLU A 276 37.58 -8.24 10.45
CA GLU A 276 37.62 -9.69 10.60
C GLU A 276 36.51 -10.19 11.55
N ASN A 277 35.97 -11.38 11.27
CA ASN A 277 34.96 -12.04 12.10
C ASN A 277 33.62 -11.25 12.24
N LEU A 278 33.28 -10.40 11.25
CA LEU A 278 31.96 -9.77 11.21
C LEU A 278 30.89 -10.85 11.04
N PRO A 279 29.81 -10.81 11.83
CA PRO A 279 28.63 -11.65 11.53
C PRO A 279 28.16 -11.42 10.09
N ASP A 280 27.74 -12.47 9.39
CA ASP A 280 27.23 -12.41 8.01
C ASP A 280 25.69 -12.39 7.96
N ASP A 281 25.03 -12.58 9.10
CA ASP A 281 23.58 -12.64 9.27
C ASP A 281 22.89 -11.27 9.37
N GLY A 282 23.65 -10.18 9.29
CA GLY A 282 23.13 -8.80 9.37
C GLY A 282 22.91 -8.27 10.79
N THR A 283 23.19 -9.06 11.83
CA THR A 283 23.05 -8.63 13.24
C THR A 283 24.03 -7.53 13.65
N GLN A 284 25.13 -7.37 12.91
CA GLN A 284 26.13 -6.31 13.09
C GLN A 284 25.58 -4.91 12.75
N TYR A 285 24.46 -4.82 12.01
CA TYR A 285 23.83 -3.54 11.69
C TYR A 285 22.76 -3.15 12.70
N ARG A 286 22.55 -1.86 12.89
CA ARG A 286 21.45 -1.30 13.70
C ARG A 286 20.09 -1.63 13.05
N SER A 287 19.06 -1.80 13.86
CA SER A 287 17.68 -2.04 13.37
C SER A 287 16.91 -0.76 13.07
N ALA A 288 17.40 0.39 13.51
CA ALA A 288 16.81 1.70 13.29
C ALA A 288 17.90 2.74 12.98
N ARG A 289 17.59 3.66 12.07
CA ARG A 289 18.40 4.83 11.71
C ARG A 289 17.55 6.07 11.83
N PHE A 290 18.05 7.07 12.56
CA PHE A 290 17.43 8.38 12.65
C PHE A 290 17.90 9.28 11.50
N GLU A 291 16.99 10.04 10.95
CA GLU A 291 17.26 11.01 9.89
C GLU A 291 16.69 12.38 10.29
N PHE A 292 17.37 13.45 9.91
CA PHE A 292 16.88 14.80 10.11
C PHE A 292 17.23 15.66 8.88
N GLY A 293 16.25 16.35 8.29
CA GLY A 293 16.51 17.04 7.05
C GLY A 293 15.36 17.91 6.58
N ALA A 294 15.36 18.22 5.28
CA ALA A 294 14.28 18.93 4.60
C ALA A 294 13.44 17.98 3.73
N GLN A 295 12.13 18.21 3.72
CA GLN A 295 11.20 17.54 2.84
C GLN A 295 10.42 18.53 1.99
N ILE A 296 10.26 18.21 0.71
CA ILE A 296 9.30 18.86 -0.18
C ILE A 296 8.33 17.78 -0.67
N LYS A 297 7.04 18.00 -0.43
CA LYS A 297 5.97 17.11 -0.91
C LYS A 297 5.04 17.89 -1.82
N ALA A 298 4.83 17.37 -3.04
CA ALA A 298 3.89 17.91 -4.00
C ALA A 298 2.77 16.89 -4.25
N ASP A 299 1.54 17.30 -3.98
CA ASP A 299 0.33 16.51 -4.26
C ASP A 299 -0.44 17.17 -5.40
N ILE A 300 -0.70 16.41 -6.45
CA ILE A 300 -1.53 16.79 -7.59
C ILE A 300 -2.80 15.95 -7.56
N ALA A 301 -3.95 16.59 -7.71
CA ALA A 301 -5.24 15.91 -7.82
C ALA A 301 -6.10 16.62 -8.86
N VAL A 302 -6.17 16.03 -10.06
CA VAL A 302 -6.92 16.56 -11.20
C VAL A 302 -8.07 15.64 -11.53
N LYS A 303 -9.28 16.17 -11.51
CA LYS A 303 -10.47 15.52 -12.06
C LYS A 303 -10.73 16.15 -13.44
N VAL A 304 -10.30 15.46 -14.50
CA VAL A 304 -10.46 15.94 -15.88
C VAL A 304 -11.93 15.96 -16.28
N ASN A 305 -12.66 14.90 -15.89
CA ASN A 305 -14.12 14.78 -16.05
C ASN A 305 -14.65 13.76 -15.03
N ASP A 306 -15.94 13.39 -15.11
CA ASP A 306 -16.57 12.45 -14.18
C ASP A 306 -16.02 11.02 -14.29
N ASN A 307 -15.37 10.70 -15.41
CA ASN A 307 -14.84 9.38 -15.68
C ASN A 307 -13.31 9.27 -15.55
N PHE A 308 -12.59 10.41 -15.60
CA PHE A 308 -11.13 10.39 -15.59
C PHE A 308 -10.56 11.29 -14.49
N ALA A 309 -9.74 10.68 -13.63
CA ALA A 309 -9.03 11.37 -12.57
C ALA A 309 -7.54 11.00 -12.59
N TYR A 310 -6.71 11.97 -12.29
CA TYR A 310 -5.26 11.81 -12.12
C TYR A 310 -4.86 12.29 -10.74
N THR A 311 -4.07 11.49 -10.05
CA THR A 311 -3.41 11.88 -8.79
C THR A 311 -1.93 11.58 -8.86
N SER A 312 -1.12 12.49 -8.33
CA SER A 312 0.33 12.32 -8.23
C SER A 312 0.81 12.82 -6.88
N GLN A 313 1.76 12.11 -6.29
CA GLN A 313 2.46 12.53 -5.08
C GLN A 313 3.95 12.38 -5.30
N LEU A 314 4.67 13.49 -5.25
CA LEU A 314 6.13 13.54 -5.29
C LEU A 314 6.64 13.95 -3.90
N VAL A 315 7.52 13.15 -3.32
CA VAL A 315 8.21 13.44 -2.07
C VAL A 315 9.70 13.46 -2.34
N LEU A 316 10.33 14.58 -2.04
CA LEU A 316 11.77 14.79 -2.07
C LEU A 316 12.25 14.96 -0.63
N PHE A 317 13.32 14.27 -0.25
CA PHE A 317 13.91 14.39 1.08
C PHE A 317 15.43 14.47 0.98
N SER A 318 16.02 15.44 1.70
CA SER A 318 17.46 15.60 1.85
C SER A 318 17.82 15.47 3.31
N ASN A 319 18.72 14.54 3.64
CA ASN A 319 19.18 14.28 5.01
C ASN A 319 20.32 15.23 5.38
N TYR A 320 20.11 16.14 6.33
CA TYR A 320 21.16 17.07 6.77
C TYR A 320 22.32 16.40 7.52
N LEU A 321 22.07 15.21 8.08
CA LEU A 321 23.04 14.50 8.90
C LEU A 321 23.99 13.64 8.08
N ASP A 322 23.63 13.34 6.81
CA ASP A 322 24.38 12.41 5.99
C ASP A 322 24.14 12.67 4.51
N HIS A 323 25.15 13.19 3.82
CA HIS A 323 25.15 13.50 2.39
C HIS A 323 23.92 14.32 1.93
N PRO A 324 23.77 15.57 2.40
CA PRO A 324 22.59 16.39 2.10
C PRO A 324 22.40 16.70 0.61
N GLU A 325 23.44 16.53 -0.21
CA GLU A 325 23.42 16.63 -1.66
C GLU A 325 22.65 15.47 -2.32
N ASN A 326 22.51 14.33 -1.63
CA ASN A 326 21.80 13.16 -2.12
C ASN A 326 20.30 13.30 -1.80
N ILE A 327 19.49 13.47 -2.84
CA ILE A 327 18.04 13.64 -2.69
C ILE A 327 17.36 12.29 -2.86
N ARG A 328 16.66 11.84 -1.82
CA ARG A 328 15.75 10.70 -1.90
C ARG A 328 14.46 11.12 -2.59
N VAL A 329 14.03 10.34 -3.57
CA VAL A 329 12.84 10.59 -4.39
C VAL A 329 11.84 9.46 -4.21
N ASN A 330 10.58 9.81 -3.95
CA ASN A 330 9.46 8.89 -4.02
C ASN A 330 8.34 9.56 -4.82
N TRP A 331 8.00 8.98 -5.97
CA TRP A 331 7.02 9.55 -6.88
C TRP A 331 5.97 8.52 -7.27
N ASP A 332 4.78 8.72 -6.77
CA ASP A 332 3.61 7.89 -7.01
C ASP A 332 2.65 8.59 -7.97
N ASN A 333 2.25 7.93 -9.05
CA ASN A 333 1.22 8.41 -9.97
C ASN A 333 0.09 7.41 -10.09
N ARG A 334 -1.11 7.92 -10.29
CA ARG A 334 -2.30 7.11 -10.49
C ARG A 334 -3.26 7.78 -11.45
N PHE A 335 -3.64 7.05 -12.47
CA PHE A 335 -4.66 7.40 -13.45
C PHE A 335 -5.85 6.45 -13.24
N ASP A 336 -6.99 6.98 -12.89
CA ASP A 336 -8.24 6.22 -12.76
C ASP A 336 -9.17 6.61 -13.91
N TRP A 337 -9.54 5.63 -14.72
CA TRP A 337 -10.55 5.76 -15.76
C TRP A 337 -11.76 4.92 -15.42
N LYS A 338 -12.88 5.56 -15.11
CA LYS A 338 -14.16 4.91 -14.86
C LYS A 338 -14.84 4.58 -16.19
N ILE A 339 -14.90 3.29 -16.52
CA ILE A 339 -15.49 2.80 -17.78
C ILE A 339 -17.01 2.63 -17.63
N ALA A 340 -17.47 2.20 -16.43
CA ALA A 340 -18.88 2.04 -16.09
C ALA A 340 -19.10 2.39 -14.62
N LYS A 341 -20.35 2.33 -14.14
CA LYS A 341 -20.73 2.75 -12.78
C LYS A 341 -19.81 2.21 -11.67
N TYR A 342 -19.38 0.96 -11.80
CA TYR A 342 -18.54 0.26 -10.82
C TYR A 342 -17.21 -0.24 -11.37
N PHE A 343 -16.95 -0.09 -12.67
CA PHE A 343 -15.75 -0.61 -13.32
C PHE A 343 -14.78 0.50 -13.69
N SER A 344 -13.51 0.23 -13.48
CA SER A 344 -12.44 1.18 -13.81
C SER A 344 -11.22 0.48 -14.36
N LEU A 345 -10.48 1.19 -15.20
CA LEU A 345 -9.09 0.92 -15.55
C LEU A 345 -8.22 1.83 -14.68
N THR A 346 -7.24 1.27 -14.03
CA THR A 346 -6.29 2.02 -13.20
C THR A 346 -4.87 1.74 -13.67
N LEU A 347 -4.16 2.80 -14.07
CA LEU A 347 -2.72 2.78 -14.29
C LEU A 347 -2.04 3.43 -13.07
N THR A 348 -1.10 2.72 -12.47
CA THR A 348 -0.24 3.26 -11.41
C THR A 348 1.22 3.17 -11.83
N THR A 349 2.00 4.22 -11.54
CA THR A 349 3.45 4.16 -11.63
C THR A 349 4.07 4.61 -10.32
N ASN A 350 5.11 3.92 -9.88
CA ASN A 350 5.88 4.25 -8.69
C ASN A 350 7.36 4.34 -9.06
N MET A 351 7.99 5.44 -8.75
CA MET A 351 9.43 5.62 -8.89
C MET A 351 10.04 5.91 -7.53
N ILE A 352 11.05 5.15 -7.16
CA ILE A 352 11.78 5.32 -5.89
C ILE A 352 13.27 5.39 -6.20
N TYR A 353 13.92 6.39 -5.63
CA TYR A 353 15.37 6.49 -5.54
C TYR A 353 15.78 6.79 -4.11
N ASP A 354 16.69 5.99 -3.57
CA ASP A 354 17.31 6.17 -2.26
C ASP A 354 18.76 5.71 -2.39
N ASP A 355 19.71 6.60 -2.14
CA ASP A 355 21.14 6.33 -2.24
C ASP A 355 21.63 5.32 -1.20
N LYS A 356 20.89 5.11 -0.12
CA LYS A 356 21.18 4.12 0.91
C LYS A 356 20.72 2.70 0.55
N VAL A 357 19.80 2.57 -0.43
CA VAL A 357 19.24 1.28 -0.81
C VAL A 357 20.02 0.67 -1.97
N LEU A 358 20.60 -0.51 -1.70
CA LEU A 358 21.34 -1.27 -2.68
C LEU A 358 20.44 -2.30 -3.37
N ILE A 359 20.43 -2.28 -4.70
CA ILE A 359 19.61 -3.17 -5.53
C ILE A 359 20.53 -4.06 -6.35
N TYR A 360 20.36 -5.36 -6.18
CA TYR A 360 21.05 -6.37 -6.97
C TYR A 360 20.45 -6.44 -8.37
N SER A 361 21.31 -6.56 -9.39
CA SER A 361 20.93 -6.84 -10.77
C SER A 361 21.83 -7.95 -11.31
N GLU A 362 21.22 -8.94 -11.93
CA GLU A 362 21.95 -10.04 -12.59
C GLU A 362 22.94 -9.55 -13.65
N LYS A 363 22.63 -8.43 -14.33
CA LYS A 363 23.50 -7.84 -15.35
C LYS A 363 24.84 -7.38 -14.81
N ASP A 364 24.89 -6.90 -13.56
CA ASP A 364 26.10 -6.31 -12.97
C ASP A 364 26.76 -7.23 -11.95
N GLY A 365 26.07 -8.28 -11.49
CA GLY A 365 26.55 -9.23 -10.48
C GLY A 365 26.80 -8.64 -9.09
N GLN A 366 26.50 -7.34 -8.88
CA GLN A 366 26.74 -6.61 -7.65
C GLN A 366 25.57 -5.69 -7.29
N PRO A 367 25.27 -5.51 -5.99
CA PRO A 367 24.26 -4.53 -5.55
C PRO A 367 24.79 -3.10 -5.74
N LYS A 368 23.96 -2.23 -6.36
CA LYS A 368 24.24 -0.81 -6.61
C LYS A 368 23.02 0.04 -6.30
N GLN A 369 23.26 1.34 -6.08
CA GLN A 369 22.18 2.35 -6.04
C GLN A 369 21.50 2.43 -7.40
N ARG A 370 20.17 2.31 -7.43
CA ARG A 370 19.39 2.33 -8.68
C ARG A 370 18.06 3.00 -8.48
N VAL A 371 17.57 3.63 -9.53
CA VAL A 371 16.16 4.03 -9.61
C VAL A 371 15.32 2.76 -9.72
N GLN A 372 14.33 2.65 -8.83
CA GLN A 372 13.32 1.61 -8.87
C GLN A 372 12.08 2.15 -9.58
N PHE A 373 11.58 1.44 -10.57
CA PHE A 373 10.37 1.81 -11.28
C PHE A 373 9.41 0.63 -11.34
N LYS A 374 8.16 0.89 -10.99
CA LYS A 374 7.06 -0.08 -11.09
C LYS A 374 5.92 0.55 -11.84
N GLU A 375 5.37 -0.19 -12.78
CA GLU A 375 4.15 0.13 -13.51
C GLU A 375 3.12 -0.99 -13.31
N SER A 376 1.85 -0.62 -13.18
CA SER A 376 0.76 -1.58 -13.07
C SER A 376 -0.50 -1.03 -13.74
N LEU A 377 -1.03 -1.78 -14.71
CA LEU A 377 -2.29 -1.50 -15.39
C LEU A 377 -3.31 -2.59 -15.04
N LEU A 378 -4.37 -2.21 -14.36
CA LEU A 378 -5.34 -3.16 -13.84
C LEU A 378 -6.78 -2.70 -14.11
N PHE A 379 -7.62 -3.66 -14.46
CA PHE A 379 -9.07 -3.50 -14.52
C PHE A 379 -9.67 -3.85 -13.16
N GLY A 380 -10.63 -3.05 -12.67
CA GLY A 380 -11.10 -3.23 -11.32
C GLY A 380 -12.54 -2.79 -11.07
N PHE A 381 -13.04 -3.23 -9.92
CA PHE A 381 -14.32 -2.83 -9.35
C PHE A 381 -14.08 -1.80 -8.25
N ILE A 382 -14.70 -0.61 -8.37
CA ILE A 382 -14.59 0.48 -7.40
C ILE A 382 -15.91 0.68 -6.67
N TYR A 383 -15.83 0.75 -5.35
CA TYR A 383 -16.92 1.18 -4.49
C TYR A 383 -16.45 2.31 -3.57
N THR A 384 -17.21 3.40 -3.52
CA THR A 384 -16.88 4.56 -2.70
C THR A 384 -18.01 4.87 -1.74
N ILE A 385 -17.72 4.93 -0.46
CA ILE A 385 -18.60 5.46 0.58
C ILE A 385 -18.04 6.82 0.98
N ALA A 386 -18.81 7.88 0.80
CA ALA A 386 -18.43 9.21 1.24
C ALA A 386 -19.51 9.79 2.17
N ARG A 387 -19.08 10.36 3.28
CA ARG A 387 -19.92 11.11 4.19
C ARG A 387 -19.39 12.53 4.24
N LYS A 388 -20.14 13.45 3.66
CA LYS A 388 -19.82 14.87 3.64
C LYS A 388 -20.60 15.60 4.74
N ARG A 389 -20.11 16.77 5.14
CA ARG A 389 -20.79 17.68 6.07
C ARG A 389 -22.17 18.05 5.57
#